data_f0fb0deb5a38893efcf771c98f56d378
#
_entry.id   f0fb0deb5a38893efcf771c98f56d378
#
_cell.length_a   1.000
_cell.length_b   1.000
_cell.length_c   1.000
_cell.angle_alpha   90.00
_cell.angle_beta   90.00
_cell.angle_gamma   90.00
#
_symmetry.space_group_name_H-M   'P 1'
#
loop_
_entity.id
_entity.type
_entity.pdbx_description
1 polymer ?
#
loop_
_entity_poly.entity_id
_entity_poly.type
_entity_poly.pdbx_seq_one_letter_code
_entity_poly.pdbx_strand_id
1 'polypeptide(L)'
;MSETSVPRTTADRIAAFEDRRRAAHAGSERAVENQHKRGKQTARERIDQLLDDDSFQEIDEFVRHHSTQFGMQANRPDGDGVVCGLGTIDGRTVAVFAHDFTVLGGSLAEANGRKIVKVQELALKLGCPIIGINDSGGARIQEGVGSIALFAEIFRLNVASSGVIPQISLIMGPSAGGAVYSPALTDFTIMVDGTSHMYITGPDVIRTVTGEDVGHEELGGGRTHNSVSGNAHYLAADESDALNFVCDLISFLPSNNLDEALPVHAPADLTLDSDDEALDALMPDSPAQPYDILDVVTTVLDAGEFLEVSELFAPNVVTGFGRVEGRSVGIIANQPMQLAGTLDIDASEKAARFVRFCDAFNLPILTFVDVPGFLPGTDQELGGIIRRGAKLIYAYGEATVPLITLITRKAYGGAYCVMGSKQLGADLNLAWPSAQIAVMGAQGAANIVHRKTLKAVADAGEDVDAKREELIQEYEDALLNPYLAAEEGYIDAVIAPRETRERIVRGLRALANKHVEASSRKHGNIPL
;
A
#
# COMPACT_ATOMS: atom_id res chain seq x y z
N MET A 1 -23.29 -38.16 34.10
CA MET A 1 -23.87 -36.80 34.32
C MET A 1 -23.43 -36.39 35.72
N SER A 2 -22.32 -35.62 35.84
CA SER A 2 -21.90 -35.05 37.11
C SER A 2 -22.80 -33.86 37.39
N GLU A 3 -23.49 -33.83 38.52
CA GLU A 3 -24.21 -32.67 39.03
C GLU A 3 -23.19 -31.50 39.16
N THR A 4 -23.20 -30.55 38.21
CA THR A 4 -22.48 -29.31 38.37
C THR A 4 -23.15 -28.55 39.51
N SER A 5 -22.55 -28.57 40.69
CA SER A 5 -23.03 -27.83 41.86
C SER A 5 -23.03 -26.33 41.50
N VAL A 6 -24.17 -25.69 41.68
CA VAL A 6 -24.29 -24.22 41.46
C VAL A 6 -23.31 -23.53 42.41
N PRO A 7 -22.39 -22.66 41.89
CA PRO A 7 -21.40 -21.96 42.70
C PRO A 7 -22.09 -21.12 43.78
N ARG A 8 -21.80 -21.40 45.05
CA ARG A 8 -22.49 -20.74 46.18
C ARG A 8 -21.72 -19.54 46.75
N THR A 9 -20.40 -19.58 46.67
CA THR A 9 -19.54 -18.50 47.18
C THR A 9 -18.96 -17.68 46.04
N THR A 10 -18.41 -16.49 46.34
CA THR A 10 -17.67 -15.67 45.38
C THR A 10 -16.43 -16.40 44.86
N ALA A 11 -15.72 -17.14 45.74
CA ALA A 11 -14.57 -17.94 45.35
C ALA A 11 -14.94 -19.04 44.34
N ASP A 12 -16.07 -19.75 44.56
CA ASP A 12 -16.56 -20.78 43.61
C ASP A 12 -16.92 -20.16 42.26
N ARG A 13 -17.47 -18.92 42.26
CA ARG A 13 -17.83 -18.22 41.03
C ARG A 13 -16.58 -17.78 40.26
N ILE A 14 -15.54 -17.29 40.94
CA ILE A 14 -14.26 -16.95 40.34
C ILE A 14 -13.60 -18.19 39.73
N ALA A 15 -13.53 -19.31 40.46
CA ALA A 15 -12.98 -20.55 39.95
C ALA A 15 -13.74 -21.04 38.69
N ALA A 16 -15.09 -21.01 38.73
CA ALA A 16 -15.91 -21.37 37.56
C ALA A 16 -15.71 -20.44 36.36
N PHE A 17 -15.47 -19.17 36.59
CA PHE A 17 -15.11 -18.21 35.54
C PHE A 17 -13.75 -18.55 34.93
N GLU A 18 -12.73 -18.76 35.74
CA GLU A 18 -11.39 -19.12 35.29
C GLU A 18 -11.37 -20.42 34.48
N ASP A 19 -12.13 -21.43 34.94
CA ASP A 19 -12.28 -22.71 34.21
C ASP A 19 -12.95 -22.49 32.84
N ARG A 20 -14.01 -21.69 32.79
CA ARG A 20 -14.70 -21.39 31.55
C ARG A 20 -13.80 -20.59 30.58
N ARG A 21 -13.06 -19.63 31.10
CA ARG A 21 -12.12 -18.82 30.33
C ARG A 21 -11.01 -19.70 29.74
N ARG A 22 -10.41 -20.58 30.54
CA ARG A 22 -9.42 -21.57 30.05
C ARG A 22 -9.99 -22.45 28.94
N ALA A 23 -11.21 -22.94 29.10
CA ALA A 23 -11.86 -23.76 28.10
C ALA A 23 -12.15 -23.00 26.79
N ALA A 24 -12.57 -21.72 26.89
CA ALA A 24 -12.79 -20.86 25.74
C ALA A 24 -11.49 -20.56 24.97
N HIS A 25 -10.38 -20.38 25.69
CA HIS A 25 -9.08 -20.08 25.10
C HIS A 25 -8.36 -21.31 24.54
N ALA A 26 -8.53 -22.48 25.15
CA ALA A 26 -7.86 -23.70 24.70
C ALA A 26 -8.39 -24.22 23.35
N GLY A 27 -9.66 -23.98 23.05
CA GLY A 27 -10.29 -24.48 21.83
C GLY A 27 -10.30 -26.00 21.74
N SER A 28 -10.29 -26.54 20.52
CA SER A 28 -10.19 -27.98 20.24
C SER A 28 -8.72 -28.34 19.96
N GLU A 29 -8.09 -29.11 20.82
CA GLU A 29 -6.72 -29.61 20.68
C GLU A 29 -6.44 -30.18 19.27
N ARG A 30 -7.35 -31.02 18.76
CA ARG A 30 -7.23 -31.58 17.40
C ARG A 30 -7.26 -30.52 16.32
N ALA A 31 -8.08 -29.46 16.47
CA ALA A 31 -8.19 -28.39 15.46
C ALA A 31 -6.94 -27.52 15.48
N VAL A 32 -6.41 -27.22 16.67
CA VAL A 32 -5.13 -26.50 16.86
C VAL A 32 -3.97 -27.29 16.24
N GLU A 33 -3.83 -28.60 16.54
CA GLU A 33 -2.81 -29.44 15.90
C GLU A 33 -2.91 -29.43 14.36
N ASN A 34 -4.13 -29.49 13.82
CA ASN A 34 -4.32 -29.46 12.38
C ASN A 34 -3.93 -28.11 11.76
N GLN A 35 -4.11 -27.01 12.49
CA GLN A 35 -3.66 -25.67 12.07
C GLN A 35 -2.14 -25.62 12.01
N HIS A 36 -1.45 -26.08 13.09
CA HIS A 36 0.01 -26.12 13.15
C HIS A 36 0.63 -27.06 12.10
N LYS A 37 0.02 -28.22 11.81
CA LYS A 37 0.47 -29.12 10.73
C LYS A 37 0.46 -28.48 9.34
N ARG A 38 -0.32 -27.43 9.15
CA ARG A 38 -0.36 -26.63 7.91
C ARG A 38 0.62 -25.46 7.91
N GLY A 39 1.48 -25.35 8.94
CA GLY A 39 2.39 -24.23 9.10
C GLY A 39 1.71 -22.93 9.52
N LYS A 40 0.51 -22.99 10.12
CA LYS A 40 -0.30 -21.82 10.48
C LYS A 40 -0.45 -21.73 11.99
N GLN A 41 -0.48 -20.52 12.51
CA GLN A 41 -0.79 -20.21 13.90
C GLN A 41 -2.31 -20.13 14.13
N THR A 42 -2.74 -20.23 15.39
CA THR A 42 -4.11 -19.91 15.81
C THR A 42 -4.33 -18.38 15.84
N ALA A 43 -5.60 -17.96 15.91
CA ALA A 43 -5.94 -16.54 16.03
C ALA A 43 -5.29 -15.89 17.27
N ARG A 44 -5.22 -16.62 18.40
CA ARG A 44 -4.61 -16.10 19.64
C ARG A 44 -3.11 -15.98 19.53
N GLU A 45 -2.42 -16.99 19.01
CA GLU A 45 -0.97 -16.95 18.80
C GLU A 45 -0.56 -15.79 17.89
N ARG A 46 -1.35 -15.52 16.83
CA ARG A 46 -1.13 -14.36 15.94
C ARG A 46 -1.30 -13.03 16.66
N ILE A 47 -2.32 -12.89 17.50
CA ILE A 47 -2.54 -11.68 18.30
C ILE A 47 -1.43 -11.50 19.34
N ASP A 48 -1.05 -12.57 20.03
CA ASP A 48 0.02 -12.55 21.03
C ASP A 48 1.38 -12.17 20.41
N GLN A 49 1.65 -12.59 19.17
CA GLN A 49 2.87 -12.21 18.45
C GLN A 49 2.82 -10.79 17.90
N LEU A 50 1.63 -10.28 17.54
CA LEU A 50 1.46 -8.95 16.94
C LEU A 50 1.55 -7.83 17.96
N LEU A 51 1.02 -8.05 19.16
CA LEU A 51 0.85 -7.01 20.17
C LEU A 51 1.96 -7.06 21.24
N ASP A 52 2.18 -5.95 21.90
CA ASP A 52 3.07 -5.86 23.05
C ASP A 52 2.63 -6.84 24.15
N ASP A 53 3.59 -7.42 24.86
CA ASP A 53 3.34 -8.37 25.94
C ASP A 53 2.29 -7.85 26.94
N ASP A 54 1.34 -8.71 27.30
CA ASP A 54 0.26 -8.44 28.27
C ASP A 54 -0.66 -7.23 27.92
N SER A 55 -0.56 -6.65 26.72
CA SER A 55 -1.36 -5.48 26.32
C SER A 55 -2.77 -5.83 25.85
N PHE A 56 -3.02 -7.07 25.41
CA PHE A 56 -4.28 -7.46 24.79
C PHE A 56 -5.46 -7.46 25.77
N GLN A 57 -6.48 -6.71 25.45
CA GLN A 57 -7.76 -6.66 26.18
C GLN A 57 -8.86 -7.22 25.28
N GLU A 58 -9.15 -8.52 25.45
CA GLU A 58 -10.18 -9.20 24.66
C GLU A 58 -11.57 -8.68 24.98
N ILE A 59 -12.40 -8.54 23.95
CA ILE A 59 -13.80 -8.13 24.03
C ILE A 59 -14.67 -9.27 23.54
N ASP A 60 -15.81 -9.51 24.24
CA ASP A 60 -16.81 -10.51 23.85
C ASP A 60 -16.30 -11.96 23.79
N GLU A 61 -15.38 -12.35 24.69
CA GLU A 61 -14.79 -13.70 24.74
C GLU A 61 -15.83 -14.83 24.91
N PHE A 62 -17.01 -14.53 25.51
CA PHE A 62 -18.09 -15.49 25.77
C PHE A 62 -19.29 -15.37 24.83
N VAL A 63 -19.20 -14.56 23.77
CA VAL A 63 -20.26 -14.47 22.76
C VAL A 63 -20.41 -15.81 22.04
N ARG A 64 -21.66 -16.23 21.79
CA ARG A 64 -22.01 -17.46 21.08
C ARG A 64 -23.12 -17.20 20.08
N HIS A 65 -23.11 -17.95 18.97
CA HIS A 65 -24.24 -17.90 18.03
C HIS A 65 -25.55 -18.38 18.66
N HIS A 66 -26.67 -17.97 18.09
CA HIS A 66 -28.02 -18.36 18.51
C HIS A 66 -28.71 -19.29 17.51
N SER A 67 -28.00 -19.74 16.47
CA SER A 67 -28.57 -20.61 15.43
C SER A 67 -29.06 -21.92 16.01
N THR A 68 -30.26 -22.34 15.61
CA THR A 68 -30.90 -23.61 15.97
C THR A 68 -31.07 -24.53 14.76
N GLN A 69 -30.73 -24.07 13.56
CA GLN A 69 -30.86 -24.83 12.32
C GLN A 69 -29.69 -25.78 12.13
N PHE A 70 -29.90 -26.83 11.36
CA PHE A 70 -28.85 -27.77 10.93
C PHE A 70 -27.99 -28.35 12.07
N GLY A 71 -28.58 -28.50 13.29
CA GLY A 71 -27.87 -29.07 14.45
C GLY A 71 -26.92 -28.10 15.16
N MET A 72 -26.87 -26.84 14.76
CA MET A 72 -25.96 -25.82 15.33
C MET A 72 -26.12 -25.62 16.84
N GLN A 73 -27.34 -25.84 17.39
CA GLN A 73 -27.62 -25.72 18.82
C GLN A 73 -26.77 -26.69 19.69
N ALA A 74 -26.25 -27.76 19.11
CA ALA A 74 -25.41 -28.73 19.81
C ALA A 74 -23.93 -28.32 19.92
N ASN A 75 -23.49 -27.37 19.09
CA ASN A 75 -22.10 -26.92 19.06
C ASN A 75 -22.08 -25.37 19.07
N ARG A 76 -22.00 -24.79 20.25
CA ARG A 76 -22.01 -23.33 20.50
C ARG A 76 -20.72 -22.91 21.23
N PRO A 77 -19.59 -22.84 20.52
CA PRO A 77 -18.31 -22.46 21.11
C PRO A 77 -18.35 -21.01 21.62
N ASP A 78 -17.64 -20.72 22.70
CA ASP A 78 -17.39 -19.36 23.16
C ASP A 78 -16.52 -18.61 22.14
N GLY A 79 -16.75 -17.33 21.97
CA GLY A 79 -16.05 -16.48 20.99
C GLY A 79 -16.55 -16.60 19.55
N ASP A 80 -17.30 -17.68 19.22
CA ASP A 80 -17.94 -17.93 17.92
C ASP A 80 -16.99 -17.84 16.70
N GLY A 81 -15.69 -18.12 16.88
CA GLY A 81 -14.70 -18.13 15.78
C GLY A 81 -14.11 -16.76 15.42
N VAL A 82 -14.24 -15.77 16.30
CA VAL A 82 -13.53 -14.49 16.19
C VAL A 82 -12.97 -14.08 17.54
N VAL A 83 -11.68 -13.77 17.59
CA VAL A 83 -11.00 -13.12 18.73
C VAL A 83 -10.83 -11.65 18.39
N CYS A 84 -11.24 -10.73 19.26
CA CYS A 84 -11.11 -9.32 19.00
C CYS A 84 -10.95 -8.49 20.27
N GLY A 85 -10.32 -7.33 20.16
CA GLY A 85 -10.08 -6.43 21.28
C GLY A 85 -9.18 -5.26 20.94
N LEU A 86 -8.58 -4.71 21.98
CA LEU A 86 -7.58 -3.64 21.92
C LEU A 86 -6.26 -4.15 22.47
N GLY A 87 -5.17 -3.60 21.97
CA GLY A 87 -3.82 -3.82 22.49
C GLY A 87 -2.90 -2.69 22.06
N THR A 88 -1.60 -2.89 22.22
CA THR A 88 -0.60 -1.91 21.77
C THR A 88 0.44 -2.55 20.85
N ILE A 89 1.01 -1.76 19.97
CA ILE A 89 2.22 -2.04 19.19
C ILE A 89 3.17 -0.88 19.46
N ASP A 90 4.34 -1.16 20.03
CA ASP A 90 5.29 -0.16 20.49
C ASP A 90 4.63 0.92 21.38
N GLY A 91 3.77 0.50 22.30
CA GLY A 91 3.01 1.36 23.21
C GLY A 91 1.86 2.14 22.57
N ARG A 92 1.62 2.03 21.27
CA ARG A 92 0.53 2.70 20.54
C ARG A 92 -0.72 1.83 20.48
N THR A 93 -1.86 2.38 20.88
CA THR A 93 -3.13 1.66 20.86
C THR A 93 -3.52 1.27 19.44
N VAL A 94 -3.88 -0.01 19.26
CA VAL A 94 -4.47 -0.57 18.05
C VAL A 94 -5.70 -1.39 18.39
N ALA A 95 -6.65 -1.46 17.47
CA ALA A 95 -7.77 -2.39 17.51
C ALA A 95 -7.46 -3.60 16.63
N VAL A 96 -7.82 -4.80 17.08
CA VAL A 96 -7.56 -6.04 16.35
C VAL A 96 -8.78 -6.94 16.35
N PHE A 97 -9.01 -7.62 15.22
CA PHE A 97 -9.85 -8.82 15.16
C PHE A 97 -9.15 -9.91 14.36
N ALA A 98 -9.35 -11.17 14.76
CA ALA A 98 -8.79 -12.33 14.09
C ALA A 98 -9.84 -13.42 13.94
N HIS A 99 -10.01 -13.93 12.71
CA HIS A 99 -10.81 -15.13 12.47
C HIS A 99 -10.06 -16.36 12.97
N ASP A 100 -10.73 -17.17 13.79
CA ASP A 100 -10.20 -18.43 14.30
C ASP A 100 -10.68 -19.58 13.43
N PHE A 101 -9.83 -20.03 12.52
CA PHE A 101 -10.16 -21.15 11.63
C PHE A 101 -10.41 -22.47 12.38
N THR A 102 -9.89 -22.60 13.61
CA THR A 102 -10.10 -23.79 14.45
C THR A 102 -11.54 -23.91 14.96
N VAL A 103 -12.31 -22.80 14.89
CA VAL A 103 -13.71 -22.71 15.35
C VAL A 103 -14.63 -22.47 14.15
N LEU A 104 -15.38 -23.48 13.75
CA LEU A 104 -16.33 -23.42 12.62
C LEU A 104 -15.71 -22.88 11.31
N GLY A 105 -14.40 -23.13 11.10
CA GLY A 105 -13.65 -22.68 9.93
C GLY A 105 -13.53 -21.15 9.83
N GLY A 106 -13.58 -20.42 10.94
CA GLY A 106 -13.54 -18.96 10.96
C GLY A 106 -14.68 -18.28 10.18
N SER A 107 -15.76 -19.03 9.89
CA SER A 107 -16.84 -18.54 9.03
C SER A 107 -17.62 -17.39 9.68
N LEU A 108 -17.91 -16.33 8.88
CA LEU A 108 -18.66 -15.17 9.35
C LEU A 108 -20.14 -15.50 9.52
N ALA A 109 -20.68 -15.08 10.65
CA ALA A 109 -22.07 -15.23 11.03
C ALA A 109 -22.57 -14.00 11.80
N GLU A 110 -23.81 -14.04 12.29
CA GLU A 110 -24.38 -12.87 12.96
C GLU A 110 -23.61 -12.53 14.26
N ALA A 111 -23.35 -13.48 15.13
CA ALA A 111 -22.76 -13.21 16.44
C ALA A 111 -21.31 -12.72 16.34
N ASN A 112 -20.47 -13.41 15.59
CA ASN A 112 -19.07 -13.00 15.42
C ASN A 112 -18.89 -11.76 14.51
N GLY A 113 -19.77 -11.56 13.52
CA GLY A 113 -19.80 -10.35 12.73
C GLY A 113 -20.11 -9.10 13.56
N ARG A 114 -21.01 -9.21 14.54
CA ARG A 114 -21.27 -8.12 15.50
C ARG A 114 -20.06 -7.79 16.37
N LYS A 115 -19.20 -8.76 16.69
CA LYS A 115 -17.94 -8.50 17.39
C LYS A 115 -17.00 -7.66 16.53
N ILE A 116 -16.86 -8.00 15.24
CA ILE A 116 -16.03 -7.23 14.28
C ILE A 116 -16.57 -5.80 14.16
N VAL A 117 -17.88 -5.64 13.93
CA VAL A 117 -18.55 -4.32 13.86
C VAL A 117 -18.26 -3.50 15.13
N LYS A 118 -18.41 -4.11 16.32
CA LYS A 118 -18.13 -3.43 17.59
C LYS A 118 -16.71 -2.92 17.70
N VAL A 119 -15.71 -3.73 17.32
CA VAL A 119 -14.30 -3.32 17.41
C VAL A 119 -13.95 -2.28 16.36
N GLN A 120 -14.54 -2.33 15.15
CA GLN A 120 -14.40 -1.27 14.15
C GLN A 120 -14.99 0.06 14.63
N GLU A 121 -16.19 0.06 15.22
CA GLU A 121 -16.79 1.25 15.82
C GLU A 121 -15.95 1.80 16.98
N LEU A 122 -15.35 0.92 17.77
CA LEU A 122 -14.48 1.32 18.86
C LEU A 122 -13.17 1.95 18.34
N ALA A 123 -12.56 1.37 17.31
CA ALA A 123 -11.37 1.93 16.66
C ALA A 123 -11.62 3.35 16.13
N LEU A 124 -12.76 3.57 15.46
CA LEU A 124 -13.18 4.89 14.99
C LEU A 124 -13.38 5.88 16.13
N LYS A 125 -13.97 5.46 17.26
CA LYS A 125 -14.18 6.34 18.43
C LYS A 125 -12.88 6.69 19.13
N LEU A 126 -11.92 5.78 19.14
CA LEU A 126 -10.59 5.98 19.76
C LEU A 126 -9.63 6.71 18.82
N GLY A 127 -9.89 6.71 17.51
CA GLY A 127 -8.97 7.23 16.52
C GLY A 127 -7.66 6.42 16.49
N CYS A 128 -7.75 5.09 16.46
CA CYS A 128 -6.58 4.21 16.41
C CYS A 128 -6.64 3.26 15.21
N PRO A 129 -5.48 2.78 14.72
CA PRO A 129 -5.43 1.82 13.64
C PRO A 129 -6.24 0.56 13.94
N ILE A 130 -6.80 -0.07 12.89
CA ILE A 130 -7.47 -1.35 12.99
C ILE A 130 -6.77 -2.40 12.12
N ILE A 131 -6.50 -3.56 12.71
CA ILE A 131 -5.83 -4.70 12.08
C ILE A 131 -6.77 -5.88 12.04
N GLY A 132 -7.09 -6.38 10.83
CA GLY A 132 -7.92 -7.55 10.61
C GLY A 132 -7.10 -8.74 10.16
N ILE A 133 -7.11 -9.83 10.93
CA ILE A 133 -6.45 -11.10 10.58
C ILE A 133 -7.50 -12.05 10.03
N ASN A 134 -7.42 -12.31 8.72
CA ASN A 134 -8.41 -13.05 7.97
C ASN A 134 -7.95 -14.48 7.69
N ASP A 135 -8.69 -15.45 8.24
CA ASP A 135 -8.52 -16.89 8.02
C ASP A 135 -9.91 -17.54 8.09
N SER A 136 -10.67 -17.46 6.98
CA SER A 136 -12.11 -17.72 7.00
C SER A 136 -12.59 -18.49 5.79
N GLY A 137 -13.45 -19.46 6.02
CA GLY A 137 -14.20 -20.16 4.98
C GLY A 137 -15.32 -19.32 4.32
N GLY A 138 -15.45 -18.03 4.63
CA GLY A 138 -16.49 -17.14 4.09
C GLY A 138 -17.75 -17.11 4.98
N ALA A 139 -18.92 -16.90 4.37
CA ALA A 139 -20.19 -16.83 5.09
C ALA A 139 -20.59 -18.18 5.70
N ARG A 140 -21.06 -18.20 6.93
CA ARG A 140 -21.63 -19.41 7.60
C ARG A 140 -23.00 -19.72 6.99
N ILE A 141 -23.03 -20.69 6.09
CA ILE A 141 -24.21 -21.02 5.27
C ILE A 141 -25.43 -21.39 6.14
N GLN A 142 -25.20 -22.03 7.29
CA GLN A 142 -26.25 -22.45 8.21
C GLN A 142 -27.05 -21.30 8.83
N GLU A 143 -26.52 -20.08 8.81
CA GLU A 143 -27.18 -18.88 9.34
C GLU A 143 -27.83 -18.01 8.25
N GLY A 144 -27.73 -18.43 6.99
CA GLY A 144 -28.43 -17.81 5.87
C GLY A 144 -28.10 -16.34 5.67
N VAL A 145 -29.14 -15.51 5.46
CA VAL A 145 -28.98 -14.09 5.13
C VAL A 145 -28.35 -13.26 6.26
N GLY A 146 -28.45 -13.72 7.52
CA GLY A 146 -27.81 -13.04 8.65
C GLY A 146 -26.30 -12.90 8.50
N SER A 147 -25.62 -13.94 7.98
CA SER A 147 -24.17 -13.90 7.68
C SER A 147 -23.83 -12.85 6.63
N ILE A 148 -24.65 -12.73 5.58
CA ILE A 148 -24.40 -11.77 4.47
C ILE A 148 -24.64 -10.33 4.94
N ALA A 149 -25.64 -10.09 5.79
CA ALA A 149 -25.96 -8.77 6.30
C ALA A 149 -24.77 -8.17 7.09
N LEU A 150 -24.08 -8.98 7.88
CA LEU A 150 -22.92 -8.53 8.65
C LEU A 150 -21.71 -8.18 7.78
N PHE A 151 -21.51 -8.84 6.65
CA PHE A 151 -20.49 -8.37 5.68
C PHE A 151 -20.79 -6.94 5.23
N ALA A 152 -22.06 -6.61 4.92
CA ALA A 152 -22.44 -5.26 4.51
C ALA A 152 -22.21 -4.21 5.61
N GLU A 153 -22.46 -4.56 6.88
CA GLU A 153 -22.15 -3.68 8.01
C GLU A 153 -20.64 -3.44 8.16
N ILE A 154 -19.83 -4.49 8.04
CA ILE A 154 -18.36 -4.40 8.05
C ILE A 154 -17.88 -3.50 6.92
N PHE A 155 -18.37 -3.69 5.68
CA PHE A 155 -17.98 -2.85 4.53
C PHE A 155 -18.33 -1.38 4.75
N ARG A 156 -19.51 -1.10 5.30
CA ARG A 156 -19.94 0.27 5.64
C ARG A 156 -18.97 0.92 6.62
N LEU A 157 -18.47 0.17 7.59
CA LEU A 157 -17.49 0.68 8.55
C LEU A 157 -16.10 0.80 7.95
N ASN A 158 -15.65 -0.11 7.05
CA ASN A 158 -14.42 0.10 6.28
C ASN A 158 -14.47 1.42 5.50
N VAL A 159 -15.60 1.70 4.82
CA VAL A 159 -15.78 2.97 4.09
C VAL A 159 -15.78 4.17 5.05
N ALA A 160 -16.43 4.07 6.20
CA ALA A 160 -16.44 5.14 7.20
C ALA A 160 -15.06 5.38 7.85
N SER A 161 -14.22 4.36 7.90
CA SER A 161 -12.84 4.42 8.44
C SER A 161 -11.81 4.92 7.41
N SER A 162 -12.15 4.83 6.13
CA SER A 162 -11.24 5.20 5.03
C SER A 162 -10.79 6.65 5.12
N GLY A 163 -9.47 6.86 5.21
CA GLY A 163 -8.87 8.18 5.41
C GLY A 163 -9.13 8.81 6.79
N VAL A 164 -9.65 8.04 7.75
CA VAL A 164 -9.85 8.47 9.15
C VAL A 164 -8.87 7.77 10.09
N ILE A 165 -8.81 6.45 10.01
CA ILE A 165 -7.85 5.60 10.74
C ILE A 165 -7.19 4.62 9.77
N PRO A 166 -5.91 4.27 9.94
CA PRO A 166 -5.26 3.24 9.14
C PRO A 166 -5.96 1.89 9.30
N GLN A 167 -6.20 1.21 8.19
CA GLN A 167 -6.85 -0.09 8.13
C GLN A 167 -5.91 -1.10 7.46
N ILE A 168 -5.54 -2.16 8.18
CA ILE A 168 -4.59 -3.17 7.70
C ILE A 168 -5.26 -4.54 7.73
N SER A 169 -5.17 -5.27 6.63
CA SER A 169 -5.68 -6.63 6.49
C SER A 169 -4.54 -7.63 6.28
N LEU A 170 -4.46 -8.63 7.14
CA LEU A 170 -3.60 -9.79 7.00
C LEU A 170 -4.44 -10.97 6.51
N ILE A 171 -4.04 -11.57 5.39
CA ILE A 171 -4.67 -12.79 4.89
C ILE A 171 -3.78 -13.95 5.26
N MET A 172 -4.22 -14.75 6.23
CA MET A 172 -3.45 -15.86 6.80
C MET A 172 -4.10 -17.23 6.56
N GLY A 173 -4.90 -17.29 5.51
CA GLY A 173 -5.60 -18.51 5.09
C GLY A 173 -6.55 -18.24 3.95
N PRO A 174 -7.55 -19.11 3.72
CA PRO A 174 -8.57 -18.84 2.71
C PRO A 174 -9.40 -17.62 3.09
N SER A 175 -9.73 -16.81 2.08
CA SER A 175 -10.67 -15.71 2.17
C SER A 175 -11.48 -15.71 0.86
N ALA A 176 -12.76 -16.06 0.93
CA ALA A 176 -13.57 -16.29 -0.25
C ALA A 176 -14.91 -15.56 -0.20
N GLY A 177 -15.45 -15.21 -1.37
CA GLY A 177 -16.74 -14.55 -1.50
C GLY A 177 -16.76 -13.17 -0.83
N GLY A 178 -17.74 -12.91 0.02
CA GLY A 178 -17.84 -11.63 0.77
C GLY A 178 -16.62 -11.27 1.60
N ALA A 179 -15.86 -12.26 2.05
CA ALA A 179 -14.69 -12.06 2.91
C ALA A 179 -13.52 -11.32 2.21
N VAL A 180 -13.47 -11.25 0.88
CA VAL A 180 -12.40 -10.56 0.15
C VAL A 180 -12.63 -9.05 0.01
N TYR A 181 -13.88 -8.59 0.12
CA TYR A 181 -14.18 -7.18 -0.10
C TYR A 181 -13.75 -6.28 1.07
N SER A 182 -13.86 -6.76 2.31
CA SER A 182 -13.36 -6.00 3.46
C SER A 182 -11.86 -5.72 3.33
N PRO A 183 -10.97 -6.72 3.09
CA PRO A 183 -9.56 -6.46 2.80
C PRO A 183 -9.32 -5.51 1.63
N ALA A 184 -10.06 -5.64 0.53
CA ALA A 184 -9.92 -4.77 -0.63
C ALA A 184 -10.33 -3.30 -0.36
N LEU A 185 -11.12 -3.05 0.68
CA LEU A 185 -11.52 -1.71 1.15
C LEU A 185 -10.53 -1.12 2.16
N THR A 186 -9.61 -1.92 2.72
CA THR A 186 -8.60 -1.44 3.66
C THR A 186 -7.40 -0.80 2.94
N ASP A 187 -6.53 -0.12 3.68
CA ASP A 187 -5.40 0.61 3.10
C ASP A 187 -4.30 -0.33 2.62
N PHE A 188 -4.00 -1.36 3.41
CA PHE A 188 -2.98 -2.36 3.09
C PHE A 188 -3.51 -3.78 3.28
N THR A 189 -3.17 -4.64 2.33
CA THR A 189 -3.43 -6.08 2.38
C THR A 189 -2.09 -6.82 2.30
N ILE A 190 -1.81 -7.63 3.31
CA ILE A 190 -0.62 -8.46 3.41
C ILE A 190 -1.03 -9.93 3.22
N MET A 191 -0.31 -10.68 2.39
CA MET A 191 -0.58 -12.09 2.14
C MET A 191 0.65 -12.94 2.40
N VAL A 192 0.44 -14.13 2.98
CA VAL A 192 1.50 -15.11 3.22
C VAL A 192 1.61 -16.06 2.02
N ASP A 193 2.82 -16.26 1.50
CA ASP A 193 3.08 -17.14 0.35
C ASP A 193 2.66 -18.59 0.66
N GLY A 194 2.00 -19.26 -0.28
CA GLY A 194 1.59 -20.65 -0.23
C GLY A 194 0.47 -21.02 0.77
N THR A 195 0.02 -20.10 1.64
CA THR A 195 -1.05 -20.36 2.62
C THR A 195 -2.25 -19.45 2.51
N SER A 196 -2.07 -18.28 1.90
CA SER A 196 -3.11 -17.25 1.76
C SER A 196 -3.77 -17.30 0.40
N HIS A 197 -5.10 -17.26 0.39
CA HIS A 197 -5.86 -17.24 -0.86
C HIS A 197 -7.01 -16.25 -0.78
N MET A 198 -7.15 -15.43 -1.81
CA MET A 198 -8.30 -14.52 -2.00
C MET A 198 -8.97 -14.75 -3.36
N TYR A 199 -10.26 -14.99 -3.38
CA TYR A 199 -11.03 -15.04 -4.63
C TYR A 199 -12.53 -14.85 -4.38
N ILE A 200 -13.24 -14.28 -5.34
CA ILE A 200 -14.72 -14.14 -5.28
C ILE A 200 -15.35 -15.52 -5.24
N THR A 201 -14.92 -16.41 -6.16
CA THR A 201 -15.36 -17.80 -6.25
C THR A 201 -14.15 -18.71 -6.45
N GLY A 202 -14.11 -19.80 -5.71
CA GLY A 202 -13.00 -20.74 -5.77
C GLY A 202 -12.94 -21.54 -7.10
N PRO A 203 -11.81 -22.25 -7.32
CA PRO A 203 -11.55 -23.02 -8.56
C PRO A 203 -12.66 -23.97 -8.97
N ASP A 204 -13.29 -24.66 -8.00
CA ASP A 204 -14.36 -25.64 -8.28
C ASP A 204 -15.61 -24.99 -8.89
N VAL A 205 -15.95 -23.76 -8.45
CA VAL A 205 -17.07 -23.00 -9.01
C VAL A 205 -16.74 -22.53 -10.41
N ILE A 206 -15.52 -22.02 -10.64
CA ILE A 206 -15.02 -21.59 -11.95
C ILE A 206 -15.09 -22.76 -12.92
N ARG A 207 -14.55 -23.92 -12.56
CA ARG A 207 -14.61 -25.14 -13.38
C ARG A 207 -16.04 -25.51 -13.76
N THR A 208 -16.97 -25.39 -12.81
CA THR A 208 -18.38 -25.74 -13.03
C THR A 208 -19.10 -24.76 -13.95
N VAL A 209 -18.80 -23.45 -13.84
CA VAL A 209 -19.54 -22.38 -14.55
C VAL A 209 -18.91 -22.06 -15.90
N THR A 210 -17.58 -21.93 -15.97
CA THR A 210 -16.86 -21.48 -17.18
C THR A 210 -16.15 -22.64 -17.90
N GLY A 211 -15.92 -23.77 -17.20
CA GLY A 211 -15.14 -24.90 -17.70
C GLY A 211 -13.62 -24.71 -17.61
N GLU A 212 -13.15 -23.60 -17.04
CA GLU A 212 -11.73 -23.33 -16.84
C GLU A 212 -11.16 -24.19 -15.70
N ASP A 213 -9.97 -24.76 -15.89
CA ASP A 213 -9.25 -25.52 -14.88
C ASP A 213 -8.08 -24.68 -14.37
N VAL A 214 -8.20 -24.16 -13.15
CA VAL A 214 -7.23 -23.27 -12.52
C VAL A 214 -6.97 -23.71 -11.08
N GLY A 215 -5.72 -23.62 -10.62
CA GLY A 215 -5.35 -23.94 -9.25
C GLY A 215 -5.62 -22.80 -8.27
N HIS A 216 -5.62 -23.11 -6.95
CA HIS A 216 -5.83 -22.11 -5.90
C HIS A 216 -4.76 -21.01 -5.91
N GLU A 217 -3.48 -21.39 -6.06
CA GLU A 217 -2.35 -20.44 -6.10
C GLU A 217 -2.40 -19.56 -7.34
N GLU A 218 -2.70 -20.14 -8.49
CA GLU A 218 -2.78 -19.42 -9.76
C GLU A 218 -3.95 -18.43 -9.77
N LEU A 219 -5.11 -18.83 -9.21
CA LEU A 219 -6.31 -17.99 -9.19
C LEU A 219 -6.21 -16.85 -8.18
N GLY A 220 -5.73 -17.12 -6.97
CA GLY A 220 -5.83 -16.17 -5.88
C GLY A 220 -4.79 -16.36 -4.78
N GLY A 221 -3.64 -16.95 -5.08
CA GLY A 221 -2.53 -17.06 -4.14
C GLY A 221 -1.86 -15.72 -3.86
N GLY A 222 -1.07 -15.66 -2.80
CA GLY A 222 -0.37 -14.47 -2.36
C GLY A 222 0.46 -13.84 -3.47
N ARG A 223 1.21 -14.65 -4.22
CA ARG A 223 2.04 -14.17 -5.33
C ARG A 223 1.21 -13.55 -6.47
N THR A 224 0.09 -14.17 -6.84
CA THR A 224 -0.80 -13.66 -7.89
C THR A 224 -1.36 -12.28 -7.54
N HIS A 225 -1.79 -12.09 -6.28
CA HIS A 225 -2.33 -10.80 -5.85
C HIS A 225 -1.26 -9.73 -5.64
N ASN A 226 -0.03 -10.11 -5.34
CA ASN A 226 1.08 -9.16 -5.22
C ASN A 226 1.74 -8.80 -6.55
N SER A 227 1.61 -9.62 -7.62
CA SER A 227 2.34 -9.36 -8.88
C SER A 227 1.45 -9.12 -10.09
N VAL A 228 0.19 -9.61 -10.07
CA VAL A 228 -0.69 -9.55 -11.24
C VAL A 228 -1.90 -8.65 -10.98
N SER A 229 -2.65 -8.89 -9.91
CA SER A 229 -3.88 -8.12 -9.67
C SER A 229 -3.69 -6.85 -8.85
N GLY A 230 -2.56 -6.70 -8.15
CA GLY A 230 -2.28 -5.55 -7.29
C GLY A 230 -3.20 -5.42 -6.07
N ASN A 231 -3.94 -6.48 -5.70
CA ASN A 231 -4.81 -6.47 -4.53
C ASN A 231 -4.05 -6.55 -3.20
N ALA A 232 -2.84 -7.09 -3.22
CA ALA A 232 -1.97 -7.21 -2.05
C ALA A 232 -0.75 -6.30 -2.20
N HIS A 233 -0.22 -5.86 -1.06
CA HIS A 233 0.82 -4.86 -0.97
C HIS A 233 2.13 -5.40 -0.41
N TYR A 234 2.10 -6.57 0.23
CA TYR A 234 3.27 -7.28 0.72
C TYR A 234 3.05 -8.80 0.65
N LEU A 235 4.04 -9.51 0.13
CA LEU A 235 4.09 -10.96 0.08
C LEU A 235 5.03 -11.46 1.16
N ALA A 236 4.48 -11.90 2.28
CA ALA A 236 5.25 -12.43 3.40
C ALA A 236 5.69 -13.89 3.17
N ALA A 237 6.89 -14.22 3.60
CA ALA A 237 7.42 -15.58 3.52
C ALA A 237 6.69 -16.56 4.45
N ASP A 238 6.27 -16.07 5.62
CA ASP A 238 5.47 -16.81 6.62
C ASP A 238 4.61 -15.85 7.45
N GLU A 239 3.85 -16.42 8.43
CA GLU A 239 2.96 -15.61 9.27
C GLU A 239 3.73 -14.64 10.19
N SER A 240 4.92 -15.01 10.66
CA SER A 240 5.75 -14.14 11.50
C SER A 240 6.29 -12.95 10.74
N ASP A 241 6.73 -13.17 9.50
CA ASP A 241 7.16 -12.11 8.58
C ASP A 241 6.01 -11.12 8.30
N ALA A 242 4.79 -11.64 8.06
CA ALA A 242 3.60 -10.81 7.88
C ALA A 242 3.27 -9.94 9.10
N LEU A 243 3.39 -10.49 10.31
CA LEU A 243 3.13 -9.75 11.56
C LEU A 243 4.22 -8.69 11.81
N ASN A 244 5.49 -9.01 11.58
CA ASN A 244 6.59 -8.06 11.69
C ASN A 244 6.43 -6.90 10.71
N PHE A 245 6.07 -7.19 9.44
CA PHE A 245 5.80 -6.14 8.46
C PHE A 245 4.70 -5.17 8.92
N VAL A 246 3.65 -5.66 9.60
CA VAL A 246 2.60 -4.79 10.15
C VAL A 246 3.15 -3.89 11.26
N CYS A 247 4.01 -4.41 12.15
CA CYS A 247 4.66 -3.61 13.19
C CYS A 247 5.53 -2.51 12.56
N ASP A 248 6.35 -2.87 11.56
CA ASP A 248 7.17 -1.90 10.83
C ASP A 248 6.30 -0.84 10.14
N LEU A 249 5.24 -1.27 9.43
CA LEU A 249 4.32 -0.35 8.76
C LEU A 249 3.66 0.63 9.76
N ILE A 250 3.14 0.14 10.89
CA ILE A 250 2.55 0.98 11.94
C ILE A 250 3.55 2.00 12.46
N SER A 251 4.85 1.69 12.51
CA SER A 251 5.89 2.62 12.99
C SER A 251 6.00 3.87 12.10
N PHE A 252 5.65 3.79 10.83
CA PHE A 252 5.65 4.92 9.89
C PHE A 252 4.36 5.73 9.89
N LEU A 253 3.25 5.17 10.39
CA LEU A 253 1.94 5.77 10.25
C LEU A 253 1.51 6.55 11.50
N PRO A 254 0.71 7.63 11.37
CA PRO A 254 0.03 8.23 12.51
C PRO A 254 -1.09 7.31 13.03
N SER A 255 -1.63 7.61 14.18
CA SER A 255 -2.76 6.85 14.73
C SER A 255 -4.07 7.11 13.98
N ASN A 256 -4.23 8.30 13.43
CA ASN A 256 -5.41 8.73 12.68
C ASN A 256 -5.08 9.97 11.82
N ASN A 257 -6.03 10.44 11.05
CA ASN A 257 -5.89 11.58 10.14
C ASN A 257 -5.75 12.96 10.82
N LEU A 258 -5.89 13.05 12.12
CA LEU A 258 -5.70 14.30 12.88
C LEU A 258 -4.30 14.38 13.50
N ASP A 259 -3.60 13.25 13.56
CA ASP A 259 -2.26 13.15 14.14
C ASP A 259 -1.19 13.20 13.03
N GLU A 260 0.04 13.51 13.44
CA GLU A 260 1.24 13.28 12.63
C GLU A 260 1.94 12.00 13.10
N ALA A 261 2.69 11.35 12.21
CA ALA A 261 3.55 10.23 12.60
C ALA A 261 4.62 10.74 13.59
N LEU A 262 4.85 9.97 14.66
CA LEU A 262 5.81 10.37 15.68
C LEU A 262 7.24 10.34 15.12
N PRO A 263 8.03 11.41 15.30
CA PRO A 263 9.43 11.40 14.89
C PRO A 263 10.24 10.42 15.74
N VAL A 264 11.06 9.61 15.08
CA VAL A 264 11.86 8.55 15.73
C VAL A 264 13.29 9.00 16.05
N HIS A 265 13.83 9.97 15.28
CA HIS A 265 15.22 10.40 15.38
C HIS A 265 15.37 11.88 15.73
N ALA A 266 16.58 12.25 16.17
CA ALA A 266 16.96 13.64 16.37
C ALA A 266 17.09 14.39 15.03
N PRO A 267 17.03 15.75 15.03
CA PRO A 267 17.28 16.54 13.84
C PRO A 267 18.59 16.18 13.15
N ALA A 268 18.56 16.07 11.81
CA ALA A 268 19.72 15.69 11.01
C ALA A 268 20.85 16.71 11.08
N ASP A 269 22.09 16.21 11.11
CA ASP A 269 23.26 16.97 10.70
C ASP A 269 23.21 17.15 9.17
N LEU A 270 23.27 18.38 8.71
CA LEU A 270 23.28 18.73 7.28
C LEU A 270 24.69 18.87 6.70
N THR A 271 25.71 18.42 7.42
CA THR A 271 27.06 18.30 6.87
C THR A 271 27.08 17.20 5.82
N LEU A 272 27.57 17.49 4.63
CA LEU A 272 27.71 16.50 3.57
C LEU A 272 28.62 15.35 4.04
N ASP A 273 28.18 14.14 3.80
CA ASP A 273 28.94 12.92 4.10
C ASP A 273 29.39 12.18 2.81
N SER A 274 30.01 11.03 2.98
CA SER A 274 30.52 10.23 1.85
C SER A 274 29.40 9.67 0.96
N ASP A 275 28.23 9.42 1.53
CA ASP A 275 27.10 8.86 0.80
C ASP A 275 26.42 9.95 -0.03
N ASP A 276 26.30 11.16 0.50
CA ASP A 276 25.90 12.34 -0.27
C ASP A 276 26.82 12.59 -1.46
N GLU A 277 28.15 12.57 -1.25
CA GLU A 277 29.15 12.77 -2.31
C GLU A 277 29.11 11.65 -3.36
N ALA A 278 28.75 10.42 -2.99
CA ALA A 278 28.63 9.30 -3.91
C ALA A 278 27.51 9.50 -4.94
N LEU A 279 26.47 10.27 -4.64
CA LEU A 279 25.40 10.60 -5.58
C LEU A 279 25.90 11.33 -6.83
N ASP A 280 26.98 12.11 -6.74
CA ASP A 280 27.55 12.81 -7.91
C ASP A 280 28.04 11.85 -9.00
N ALA A 281 28.41 10.61 -8.63
CA ALA A 281 28.91 9.59 -9.55
C ALA A 281 27.83 8.53 -9.92
N LEU A 282 26.63 8.62 -9.35
CA LEU A 282 25.59 7.60 -9.53
C LEU A 282 24.99 7.62 -10.95
N MET A 283 24.78 8.83 -11.49
CA MET A 283 24.10 8.97 -12.77
C MET A 283 24.99 8.55 -13.94
N PRO A 284 24.57 7.54 -14.75
CA PRO A 284 25.33 7.15 -15.93
C PRO A 284 25.42 8.29 -16.96
N ASP A 285 26.58 8.42 -17.62
CA ASP A 285 26.80 9.41 -18.70
C ASP A 285 25.83 9.20 -19.88
N SER A 286 25.51 7.94 -20.18
CA SER A 286 24.55 7.62 -21.24
C SER A 286 23.12 7.62 -20.73
N PRO A 287 22.22 8.41 -21.34
CA PRO A 287 20.80 8.40 -20.96
C PRO A 287 20.09 7.07 -21.29
N ALA A 288 20.71 6.19 -22.07
CA ALA A 288 20.20 4.86 -22.36
C ALA A 288 20.60 3.81 -21.29
N GLN A 289 21.60 4.09 -20.46
CA GLN A 289 22.03 3.17 -19.41
C GLN A 289 21.11 3.33 -18.19
N PRO A 290 20.45 2.23 -17.71
CA PRO A 290 19.65 2.27 -16.51
C PRO A 290 20.53 2.34 -15.25
N TYR A 291 19.94 2.84 -14.16
CA TYR A 291 20.47 2.80 -12.80
C TYR A 291 19.31 2.44 -11.85
N ASP A 292 19.65 2.00 -10.64
CA ASP A 292 18.64 1.71 -9.63
C ASP A 292 18.25 3.01 -8.88
N ILE A 293 16.99 3.40 -8.94
CA ILE A 293 16.51 4.58 -8.23
C ILE A 293 16.56 4.40 -6.70
N LEU A 294 16.57 3.16 -6.22
CA LEU A 294 16.68 2.88 -4.78
C LEU A 294 17.99 3.36 -4.19
N ASP A 295 19.08 3.40 -4.98
CA ASP A 295 20.35 3.97 -4.53
C ASP A 295 20.21 5.47 -4.18
N VAL A 296 19.39 6.22 -4.95
CA VAL A 296 19.08 7.62 -4.63
C VAL A 296 18.17 7.72 -3.42
N VAL A 297 17.11 6.91 -3.38
CA VAL A 297 16.09 6.93 -2.32
C VAL A 297 16.73 6.64 -0.97
N THR A 298 17.50 5.57 -0.87
CA THR A 298 18.12 5.15 0.40
C THR A 298 19.16 6.15 0.92
N THR A 299 19.90 6.84 0.03
CA THR A 299 20.84 7.90 0.44
C THR A 299 20.10 9.10 1.06
N VAL A 300 18.90 9.41 0.60
CA VAL A 300 18.10 10.53 1.14
C VAL A 300 17.48 10.19 2.50
N LEU A 301 17.19 8.91 2.74
CA LEU A 301 16.50 8.45 3.95
C LEU A 301 17.46 8.28 5.14
N ASP A 302 16.91 8.43 6.35
CA ASP A 302 17.65 8.20 7.59
C ASP A 302 18.09 6.74 7.67
N ALA A 303 19.39 6.51 7.88
CA ALA A 303 20.02 5.19 7.90
C ALA A 303 19.73 4.30 6.66
N GLY A 304 19.23 4.87 5.58
CA GLY A 304 18.83 4.13 4.38
C GLY A 304 17.59 3.26 4.57
N GLU A 305 16.84 3.46 5.65
CA GLU A 305 15.66 2.65 5.97
C GLU A 305 14.50 2.95 5.01
N PHE A 306 14.12 1.95 4.23
CA PHE A 306 13.01 2.04 3.29
C PHE A 306 12.09 0.83 3.41
N LEU A 307 10.82 1.06 3.72
CA LEU A 307 9.76 0.05 3.74
C LEU A 307 8.99 0.11 2.43
N GLU A 308 9.37 -0.73 1.47
CA GLU A 308 8.69 -0.80 0.18
C GLU A 308 7.31 -1.46 0.31
N VAL A 309 6.31 -0.90 -0.38
CA VAL A 309 4.98 -1.49 -0.50
C VAL A 309 4.64 -1.72 -1.96
N SER A 310 3.98 -2.83 -2.26
CA SER A 310 3.66 -3.27 -3.62
C SER A 310 4.90 -3.49 -4.51
N GLU A 311 6.01 -3.98 -3.95
CA GLU A 311 7.27 -4.23 -4.67
C GLU A 311 7.05 -5.04 -5.95
N LEU A 312 6.27 -6.12 -5.88
CA LEU A 312 6.05 -7.04 -6.99
C LEU A 312 5.02 -6.56 -8.02
N PHE A 313 4.20 -5.55 -7.68
CA PHE A 313 3.19 -4.99 -8.58
C PHE A 313 3.69 -3.71 -9.22
N ALA A 314 3.60 -3.61 -10.55
CA ALA A 314 4.07 -2.46 -11.31
C ALA A 314 5.47 -1.96 -10.87
N PRO A 315 6.52 -2.80 -10.98
CA PRO A 315 7.85 -2.50 -10.43
C PRO A 315 8.56 -1.34 -11.15
N ASN A 316 7.99 -0.83 -12.24
CA ASN A 316 8.42 0.39 -12.93
C ASN A 316 8.15 1.68 -12.14
N VAL A 317 7.35 1.59 -11.06
CA VAL A 317 7.18 2.64 -10.06
C VAL A 317 7.35 2.04 -8.67
N VAL A 318 8.28 2.59 -7.91
CA VAL A 318 8.54 2.26 -6.51
C VAL A 318 7.64 3.11 -5.62
N THR A 319 7.04 2.48 -4.59
CA THR A 319 6.27 3.16 -3.54
C THR A 319 6.64 2.59 -2.18
N GLY A 320 6.73 3.43 -1.17
CA GLY A 320 7.08 2.97 0.17
C GLY A 320 7.25 4.12 1.16
N PHE A 321 7.65 3.77 2.37
CA PHE A 321 7.85 4.70 3.46
C PHE A 321 9.31 4.75 3.88
N GLY A 322 9.75 5.92 4.28
CA GLY A 322 11.04 6.14 4.89
C GLY A 322 10.98 7.27 5.92
N ARG A 323 12.12 7.64 6.47
CA ARG A 323 12.22 8.78 7.39
C ARG A 323 13.25 9.79 6.91
N VAL A 324 12.94 11.06 7.10
CA VAL A 324 13.87 12.18 6.90
C VAL A 324 13.81 13.04 8.16
N GLU A 325 14.93 13.16 8.88
CA GLU A 325 14.98 13.77 10.21
C GLU A 325 14.00 13.14 11.22
N GLY A 326 13.89 11.82 11.20
CA GLY A 326 12.94 11.07 12.02
C GLY A 326 11.48 11.22 11.64
N ARG A 327 11.14 12.08 10.70
CA ARG A 327 9.77 12.28 10.21
C ARG A 327 9.47 11.28 9.10
N SER A 328 8.37 10.56 9.20
CA SER A 328 7.89 9.68 8.15
C SER A 328 7.53 10.44 6.89
N VAL A 329 7.92 9.90 5.75
CA VAL A 329 7.62 10.41 4.40
C VAL A 329 7.19 9.27 3.48
N GLY A 330 6.28 9.56 2.54
CA GLY A 330 5.95 8.66 1.45
C GLY A 330 6.90 8.91 0.27
N ILE A 331 7.39 7.82 -0.32
CA ILE A 331 8.29 7.83 -1.48
C ILE A 331 7.54 7.32 -2.70
N ILE A 332 7.66 8.04 -3.81
CA ILE A 332 7.21 7.60 -5.13
C ILE A 332 8.36 7.84 -6.10
N ALA A 333 8.81 6.80 -6.79
CA ALA A 333 9.94 6.92 -7.70
C ALA A 333 9.74 6.11 -8.99
N ASN A 334 10.13 6.67 -10.13
CA ASN A 334 10.23 5.87 -11.36
C ASN A 334 11.47 4.98 -11.28
N GLN A 335 11.33 3.69 -11.62
CA GLN A 335 12.43 2.72 -11.64
C GLN A 335 12.95 2.51 -13.06
N PRO A 336 14.09 3.13 -13.44
CA PRO A 336 14.61 3.02 -14.81
C PRO A 336 14.99 1.60 -15.22
N MET A 337 15.28 0.72 -14.26
CA MET A 337 15.61 -0.69 -14.52
C MET A 337 14.39 -1.52 -14.96
N GLN A 338 13.18 -1.01 -14.75
CA GLN A 338 11.92 -1.67 -15.10
C GLN A 338 11.15 -0.82 -16.11
N LEU A 339 10.91 -1.34 -17.32
CA LEU A 339 10.22 -0.62 -18.40
C LEU A 339 10.75 0.82 -18.61
N ALA A 340 12.04 1.06 -18.35
CA ALA A 340 12.68 2.39 -18.37
C ALA A 340 11.99 3.46 -17.50
N GLY A 341 11.24 3.07 -16.46
CA GLY A 341 10.49 3.98 -15.61
C GLY A 341 9.21 4.55 -16.24
N THR A 342 8.72 4.00 -17.36
CA THR A 342 7.47 4.46 -18.01
C THR A 342 6.26 4.27 -17.10
N LEU A 343 5.25 5.12 -17.28
CA LEU A 343 3.95 4.94 -16.63
C LEU A 343 3.04 4.07 -17.51
N ASP A 344 2.60 2.96 -16.98
CA ASP A 344 1.54 2.14 -17.53
C ASP A 344 0.26 2.23 -16.67
N ILE A 345 -0.73 1.43 -16.98
CA ILE A 345 -2.00 1.38 -16.26
C ILE A 345 -1.76 1.07 -14.78
N ASP A 346 -1.00 0.02 -14.49
CA ASP A 346 -0.81 -0.50 -13.15
C ASP A 346 0.06 0.44 -12.29
N ALA A 347 1.12 0.98 -12.85
CA ALA A 347 1.95 2.01 -12.22
C ALA A 347 1.16 3.27 -11.86
N SER A 348 0.26 3.69 -12.77
CA SER A 348 -0.60 4.85 -12.53
C SER A 348 -1.58 4.62 -11.37
N GLU A 349 -2.16 3.43 -11.26
CA GLU A 349 -3.07 3.08 -10.17
C GLU A 349 -2.33 2.89 -8.84
N LYS A 350 -1.19 2.20 -8.84
CA LYS A 350 -0.31 2.03 -7.68
C LYS A 350 0.09 3.38 -7.09
N ALA A 351 0.66 4.26 -7.91
CA ALA A 351 1.10 5.58 -7.48
C ALA A 351 -0.08 6.45 -7.00
N ALA A 352 -1.21 6.47 -7.73
CA ALA A 352 -2.36 7.28 -7.35
C ALA A 352 -2.95 6.86 -5.99
N ARG A 353 -3.07 5.55 -5.73
CA ARG A 353 -3.53 5.04 -4.44
C ARG A 353 -2.57 5.43 -3.31
N PHE A 354 -1.26 5.33 -3.55
CA PHE A 354 -0.25 5.65 -2.55
C PHE A 354 -0.21 7.14 -2.23
N VAL A 355 -0.30 8.04 -3.24
CA VAL A 355 -0.43 9.49 -3.02
C VAL A 355 -1.63 9.81 -2.14
N ARG A 356 -2.80 9.24 -2.45
CA ARG A 356 -4.02 9.47 -1.66
C ARG A 356 -3.90 8.97 -0.23
N PHE A 357 -3.23 7.84 -0.02
CA PHE A 357 -2.97 7.34 1.32
C PHE A 357 -2.09 8.29 2.13
N CYS A 358 -0.96 8.73 1.55
CA CYS A 358 -0.06 9.68 2.21
C CYS A 358 -0.78 10.99 2.55
N ASP A 359 -1.57 11.53 1.63
CA ASP A 359 -2.34 12.75 1.86
C ASP A 359 -3.39 12.59 2.96
N ALA A 360 -4.10 11.46 2.99
CA ALA A 360 -5.11 11.18 4.01
C ALA A 360 -4.52 11.08 5.43
N PHE A 361 -3.25 10.71 5.56
CA PHE A 361 -2.58 10.48 6.84
C PHE A 361 -1.41 11.44 7.12
N ASN A 362 -1.44 12.64 6.55
CA ASN A 362 -0.49 13.73 6.82
C ASN A 362 0.99 13.39 6.55
N LEU A 363 1.26 12.45 5.64
CA LEU A 363 2.63 12.06 5.29
C LEU A 363 3.13 12.91 4.12
N PRO A 364 4.20 13.70 4.27
CA PRO A 364 4.83 14.39 3.16
C PRO A 364 5.24 13.41 2.05
N ILE A 365 5.18 13.84 0.79
CA ILE A 365 5.49 13.00 -0.35
C ILE A 365 6.75 13.50 -1.04
N LEU A 366 7.73 12.61 -1.19
CA LEU A 366 8.93 12.81 -1.99
C LEU A 366 8.78 12.03 -3.30
N THR A 367 8.84 12.73 -4.43
CA THR A 367 8.72 12.13 -5.75
C THR A 367 10.04 12.21 -6.50
N PHE A 368 10.57 11.07 -6.94
CA PHE A 368 11.81 10.98 -7.73
C PHE A 368 11.44 10.62 -9.18
N VAL A 369 11.81 11.49 -10.12
CA VAL A 369 11.34 11.41 -11.50
C VAL A 369 12.47 11.05 -12.45
N ASP A 370 12.31 9.91 -13.12
CA ASP A 370 13.01 9.53 -14.35
C ASP A 370 12.02 8.80 -15.26
N VAL A 371 11.21 9.57 -16.00
CA VAL A 371 10.07 9.04 -16.75
C VAL A 371 10.12 9.48 -18.22
N PRO A 372 10.28 8.54 -19.16
CA PRO A 372 10.30 8.88 -20.60
C PRO A 372 8.91 9.09 -21.20
N GLY A 373 7.84 8.80 -20.48
CA GLY A 373 6.46 8.94 -20.95
C GLY A 373 5.51 7.91 -20.38
N PHE A 374 4.27 7.92 -20.87
CA PHE A 374 3.35 6.81 -20.72
C PHE A 374 3.70 5.69 -21.69
N LEU A 375 3.51 4.44 -21.27
CA LEU A 375 3.79 3.26 -22.09
C LEU A 375 2.84 3.23 -23.32
N PRO A 376 3.35 3.30 -24.55
CA PRO A 376 2.51 3.22 -25.73
C PRO A 376 2.08 1.77 -26.02
N GLY A 377 0.92 1.61 -26.64
CA GLY A 377 0.47 0.30 -27.11
C GLY A 377 -1.05 0.15 -27.08
N THR A 378 -1.56 -0.71 -27.96
CA THR A 378 -3.01 -0.97 -28.07
C THR A 378 -3.59 -1.54 -26.78
N ASP A 379 -2.85 -2.38 -26.06
CA ASP A 379 -3.29 -2.95 -24.80
C ASP A 379 -3.45 -1.87 -23.71
N GLN A 380 -2.54 -0.88 -23.67
CA GLN A 380 -2.64 0.25 -22.78
C GLN A 380 -3.82 1.17 -23.14
N GLU A 381 -3.99 1.50 -24.42
CA GLU A 381 -5.10 2.35 -24.89
C GLU A 381 -6.46 1.68 -24.65
N LEU A 382 -6.62 0.42 -25.07
CA LEU A 382 -7.86 -0.33 -24.88
C LEU A 382 -8.10 -0.72 -23.43
N GLY A 383 -7.04 -0.93 -22.65
CA GLY A 383 -7.09 -1.13 -21.19
C GLY A 383 -7.46 0.11 -20.40
N GLY A 384 -7.48 1.29 -21.05
CA GLY A 384 -7.96 2.54 -20.48
C GLY A 384 -6.89 3.36 -19.77
N ILE A 385 -5.66 3.42 -20.28
CA ILE A 385 -4.54 4.21 -19.74
C ILE A 385 -4.93 5.67 -19.50
N ILE A 386 -5.75 6.28 -20.38
CA ILE A 386 -6.21 7.67 -20.23
C ILE A 386 -6.99 7.84 -18.92
N ARG A 387 -7.97 6.98 -18.66
CA ARG A 387 -8.80 7.02 -17.45
C ARG A 387 -7.98 6.70 -16.19
N ARG A 388 -7.10 5.69 -16.29
CA ARG A 388 -6.31 5.22 -15.16
C ARG A 388 -5.14 6.18 -14.85
N GLY A 389 -4.48 6.71 -15.87
CA GLY A 389 -3.48 7.78 -15.70
C GLY A 389 -4.08 9.07 -15.12
N ALA A 390 -5.34 9.38 -15.44
CA ALA A 390 -6.04 10.52 -14.85
C ALA A 390 -6.24 10.39 -13.33
N LYS A 391 -6.23 9.18 -12.76
CA LYS A 391 -6.25 8.99 -11.29
C LYS A 391 -5.01 9.58 -10.64
N LEU A 392 -3.84 9.42 -11.25
CA LEU A 392 -2.59 9.95 -10.72
C LEU A 392 -2.57 11.48 -10.77
N ILE A 393 -3.06 12.07 -11.87
CA ILE A 393 -3.25 13.54 -11.97
C ILE A 393 -4.16 14.02 -10.84
N TYR A 394 -5.28 13.33 -10.65
CA TYR A 394 -6.25 13.69 -9.62
C TYR A 394 -5.65 13.60 -8.22
N ALA A 395 -4.92 12.53 -7.93
CA ALA A 395 -4.32 12.30 -6.62
C ALA A 395 -3.32 13.41 -6.25
N TYR A 396 -2.38 13.75 -7.13
CA TYR A 396 -1.44 14.85 -6.87
C TYR A 396 -2.11 16.22 -6.82
N GLY A 397 -3.08 16.48 -7.73
CA GLY A 397 -3.79 17.76 -7.77
C GLY A 397 -4.71 18.01 -6.58
N GLU A 398 -5.09 16.96 -5.85
CA GLU A 398 -5.92 17.05 -4.65
C GLU A 398 -5.08 17.04 -3.35
N ALA A 399 -3.83 16.57 -3.40
CA ALA A 399 -2.98 16.39 -2.24
C ALA A 399 -2.67 17.72 -1.53
N THR A 400 -2.79 17.71 -0.21
CA THR A 400 -2.62 18.88 0.67
C THR A 400 -1.34 18.84 1.50
N VAL A 401 -0.72 17.66 1.62
CA VAL A 401 0.56 17.46 2.33
C VAL A 401 1.73 18.13 1.59
N PRO A 402 2.89 18.32 2.25
CA PRO A 402 4.10 18.77 1.55
C PRO A 402 4.47 17.85 0.40
N LEU A 403 4.65 18.43 -0.79
CA LEU A 403 5.02 17.74 -2.02
C LEU A 403 6.37 18.25 -2.51
N ILE A 404 7.40 17.39 -2.49
CA ILE A 404 8.74 17.72 -3.00
C ILE A 404 9.06 16.76 -4.14
N THR A 405 9.39 17.30 -5.29
CA THR A 405 9.75 16.52 -6.48
C THR A 405 11.20 16.78 -6.87
N LEU A 406 11.94 15.72 -7.12
CA LEU A 406 13.28 15.74 -7.67
C LEU A 406 13.30 15.06 -9.04
N ILE A 407 13.71 15.80 -10.06
CA ILE A 407 13.91 15.25 -11.41
C ILE A 407 15.38 14.85 -11.52
N THR A 408 15.64 13.54 -11.57
CA THR A 408 17.00 13.00 -11.63
C THR A 408 17.52 12.94 -13.06
N ARG A 409 16.65 12.57 -14.03
CA ARG A 409 17.03 12.46 -15.43
C ARG A 409 15.85 12.80 -16.36
N LYS A 410 15.13 11.83 -16.92
CA LYS A 410 14.08 12.06 -17.91
C LYS A 410 12.79 12.57 -17.27
N ALA A 411 12.15 13.55 -17.90
CA ALA A 411 10.83 14.05 -17.54
C ALA A 411 10.13 14.52 -18.80
N TYR A 412 9.47 13.59 -19.53
CA TYR A 412 8.96 13.88 -20.86
C TYR A 412 7.43 13.92 -20.92
N GLY A 413 6.92 14.90 -21.64
CA GLY A 413 5.53 15.03 -22.05
C GLY A 413 4.53 15.01 -20.90
N GLY A 414 3.40 14.29 -21.10
CA GLY A 414 2.36 14.18 -20.08
C GLY A 414 2.82 13.51 -18.79
N ALA A 415 3.80 12.60 -18.86
CA ALA A 415 4.32 11.92 -17.68
C ALA A 415 5.09 12.90 -16.75
N TYR A 416 5.85 13.87 -17.31
CA TYR A 416 6.38 14.98 -16.51
C TYR A 416 5.28 15.70 -15.72
N CYS A 417 4.15 16.00 -16.38
CA CYS A 417 3.07 16.73 -15.72
C CYS A 417 2.49 15.93 -14.53
N VAL A 418 2.29 14.62 -14.69
CA VAL A 418 1.56 13.80 -13.68
C VAL A 418 2.43 13.33 -12.53
N MET A 419 3.75 13.32 -12.67
CA MET A 419 4.68 12.90 -11.61
C MET A 419 5.04 14.07 -10.67
N GLY A 420 4.02 14.72 -10.08
CA GLY A 420 4.22 15.78 -9.10
C GLY A 420 4.93 17.02 -9.65
N SER A 421 4.53 17.51 -10.82
CA SER A 421 5.10 18.74 -11.37
C SER A 421 4.70 19.99 -10.58
N LYS A 422 5.48 21.06 -10.72
CA LYS A 422 5.19 22.38 -10.13
C LYS A 422 3.80 22.87 -10.48
N GLN A 423 3.40 22.69 -11.74
CA GLN A 423 2.12 23.15 -12.25
C GLN A 423 0.93 22.32 -11.74
N LEU A 424 1.18 21.06 -11.32
CA LEU A 424 0.16 20.20 -10.72
C LEU A 424 0.02 20.41 -9.20
N GLY A 425 0.88 21.24 -8.59
CA GLY A 425 0.75 21.64 -7.20
C GLY A 425 1.92 21.25 -6.29
N ALA A 426 3.04 20.71 -6.82
CA ALA A 426 4.21 20.46 -6.00
C ALA A 426 4.74 21.75 -5.38
N ASP A 427 5.11 21.70 -4.10
CA ASP A 427 5.61 22.86 -3.35
C ASP A 427 7.04 23.20 -3.75
N LEU A 428 7.90 22.19 -3.90
CA LEU A 428 9.27 22.33 -4.37
C LEU A 428 9.55 21.34 -5.49
N ASN A 429 10.06 21.86 -6.60
CA ASN A 429 10.55 21.09 -7.74
C ASN A 429 12.05 21.32 -7.92
N LEU A 430 12.82 20.27 -7.71
CA LEU A 430 14.26 20.26 -7.84
C LEU A 430 14.67 19.47 -9.08
N ALA A 431 15.80 19.78 -9.66
CA ALA A 431 16.35 19.00 -10.77
C ALA A 431 17.87 18.83 -10.63
N TRP A 432 18.38 17.67 -11.00
CA TRP A 432 19.82 17.49 -11.18
C TRP A 432 20.28 18.10 -12.52
N PRO A 433 21.58 18.39 -12.69
CA PRO A 433 22.12 18.86 -13.99
C PRO A 433 21.90 17.87 -15.14
N SER A 434 21.74 16.57 -14.82
CA SER A 434 21.43 15.48 -15.75
C SER A 434 19.94 15.44 -16.18
N ALA A 435 19.09 16.30 -15.60
CA ALA A 435 17.66 16.30 -15.91
C ALA A 435 17.39 16.76 -17.34
N GLN A 436 16.50 16.05 -18.01
CA GLN A 436 16.02 16.30 -19.36
C GLN A 436 14.52 16.56 -19.32
N ILE A 437 14.13 17.82 -19.39
CA ILE A 437 12.71 18.22 -19.25
C ILE A 437 12.23 18.72 -20.62
N ALA A 438 11.35 17.96 -21.28
CA ALA A 438 10.91 18.29 -22.64
C ALA A 438 9.55 17.66 -22.98
N VAL A 439 8.99 18.08 -24.12
CA VAL A 439 7.75 17.49 -24.65
C VAL A 439 7.93 16.01 -25.02
N MET A 440 9.11 15.63 -25.53
CA MET A 440 9.47 14.26 -25.90
C MET A 440 10.99 14.11 -26.02
N GLY A 441 11.49 12.88 -26.01
CA GLY A 441 12.92 12.61 -26.25
C GLY A 441 13.37 13.03 -27.64
N ALA A 442 14.67 13.34 -27.78
CA ALA A 442 15.27 13.91 -28.98
C ALA A 442 15.02 13.11 -30.26
N GLN A 443 15.08 11.76 -30.17
CA GLN A 443 14.87 10.90 -31.34
C GLN A 443 13.46 11.06 -31.95
N GLY A 444 12.44 11.14 -31.11
CA GLY A 444 11.07 11.39 -31.55
C GLY A 444 10.90 12.81 -32.09
N ALA A 445 11.42 13.80 -31.36
CA ALA A 445 11.34 15.21 -31.70
C ALA A 445 12.02 15.52 -33.05
N ALA A 446 13.24 15.05 -33.28
CA ALA A 446 13.97 15.25 -34.53
C ALA A 446 13.19 14.76 -35.75
N ASN A 447 12.58 13.59 -35.66
CA ASN A 447 11.76 13.04 -36.75
C ASN A 447 10.51 13.89 -37.06
N ILE A 448 9.94 14.57 -36.09
CA ILE A 448 8.74 15.42 -36.26
C ILE A 448 9.15 16.81 -36.73
N VAL A 449 10.05 17.47 -36.00
CA VAL A 449 10.46 18.88 -36.24
C VAL A 449 11.21 18.99 -37.58
N HIS A 450 12.11 18.06 -37.87
CA HIS A 450 12.98 18.06 -39.05
C HIS A 450 12.51 17.16 -40.18
N ARG A 451 11.25 16.74 -40.18
CA ARG A 451 10.68 15.83 -41.19
C ARG A 451 10.94 16.26 -42.63
N LYS A 452 10.85 17.57 -42.89
CA LYS A 452 11.07 18.16 -44.25
C LYS A 452 12.56 18.10 -44.60
N THR A 453 13.45 18.41 -43.68
CA THR A 453 14.90 18.34 -43.85
C THR A 453 15.37 16.93 -44.14
N LEU A 454 14.94 15.95 -43.32
CA LEU A 454 15.29 14.53 -43.49
C LEU A 454 14.77 14.01 -44.85
N LYS A 455 13.59 14.42 -45.28
CA LYS A 455 13.09 14.09 -46.60
C LYS A 455 13.92 14.68 -47.72
N ALA A 456 14.34 15.94 -47.63
CA ALA A 456 15.18 16.58 -48.64
C ALA A 456 16.56 15.91 -48.77
N VAL A 457 17.16 15.47 -47.65
CA VAL A 457 18.40 14.70 -47.61
C VAL A 457 18.21 13.35 -48.29
N ALA A 458 17.10 12.65 -48.04
CA ALA A 458 16.77 11.39 -48.70
C ALA A 458 16.59 11.57 -50.22
N ASP A 459 15.86 12.63 -50.63
CA ASP A 459 15.61 12.95 -52.05
C ASP A 459 16.92 13.33 -52.77
N ALA A 460 17.91 13.89 -52.05
CA ALA A 460 19.25 14.21 -52.58
C ALA A 460 20.22 12.99 -52.65
N GLY A 461 19.82 11.85 -52.08
CA GLY A 461 20.67 10.64 -52.02
C GLY A 461 21.80 10.73 -50.99
N GLU A 462 21.70 11.65 -50.03
CA GLU A 462 22.64 11.86 -48.94
C GLU A 462 22.38 10.91 -47.77
N ASP A 463 23.31 10.83 -46.79
CA ASP A 463 23.16 9.97 -45.61
C ASP A 463 22.12 10.54 -44.63
N VAL A 464 20.93 9.95 -44.65
CA VAL A 464 19.81 10.34 -43.79
C VAL A 464 20.08 10.03 -42.31
N ASP A 465 20.79 8.96 -42.02
CA ASP A 465 21.05 8.53 -40.63
C ASP A 465 22.07 9.43 -39.97
N ALA A 466 23.15 9.80 -40.70
CA ALA A 466 24.13 10.77 -40.22
C ALA A 466 23.48 12.14 -39.98
N LYS A 467 22.59 12.59 -40.88
CA LYS A 467 21.89 13.89 -40.69
C LYS A 467 20.88 13.82 -39.54
N ARG A 468 20.23 12.68 -39.35
CA ARG A 468 19.32 12.47 -38.21
C ARG A 468 20.07 12.58 -36.89
N GLU A 469 21.24 11.94 -36.77
CA GLU A 469 22.05 11.99 -35.57
C GLU A 469 22.52 13.41 -35.24
N GLU A 470 22.95 14.17 -36.25
CA GLU A 470 23.28 15.61 -36.10
C GLU A 470 22.07 16.40 -35.54
N LEU A 471 20.87 16.18 -36.08
CA LEU A 471 19.67 16.89 -35.66
C LEU A 471 19.16 16.43 -34.26
N ILE A 472 19.42 15.19 -33.88
CA ILE A 472 19.17 14.68 -32.52
C ILE A 472 20.07 15.43 -31.55
N GLN A 473 21.37 15.48 -31.82
CA GLN A 473 22.33 16.18 -30.96
C GLN A 473 22.03 17.68 -30.83
N GLU A 474 21.68 18.33 -31.96
CA GLU A 474 21.23 19.74 -31.94
C GLU A 474 20.01 19.96 -31.05
N TYR A 475 19.05 19.03 -31.09
CA TYR A 475 17.85 19.09 -30.23
C TYR A 475 18.17 18.84 -28.75
N GLU A 476 19.07 17.88 -28.48
CA GLU A 476 19.52 17.58 -27.11
C GLU A 476 20.21 18.79 -26.49
N ASP A 477 21.19 19.36 -27.18
CA ASP A 477 21.95 20.50 -26.69
C ASP A 477 21.07 21.75 -26.48
N ALA A 478 20.06 21.94 -27.32
CA ALA A 478 19.20 23.11 -27.27
C ALA A 478 18.08 23.00 -26.23
N LEU A 479 17.47 21.79 -26.05
CA LEU A 479 16.18 21.67 -25.35
C LEU A 479 16.15 20.63 -24.24
N LEU A 480 17.05 19.64 -24.22
CA LEU A 480 17.04 18.58 -23.22
C LEU A 480 17.98 18.90 -22.04
N ASN A 481 17.65 19.95 -21.31
CA ASN A 481 18.39 20.35 -20.11
C ASN A 481 17.43 20.97 -19.07
N PRO A 482 17.83 21.05 -17.79
CA PRO A 482 16.97 21.61 -16.75
C PRO A 482 16.91 23.14 -16.76
N TYR A 483 17.86 23.81 -17.44
CA TYR A 483 18.02 25.25 -17.30
C TYR A 483 16.91 26.04 -17.99
N LEU A 484 16.37 25.57 -19.11
CA LEU A 484 15.21 26.16 -19.74
C LEU A 484 13.98 26.15 -18.82
N ALA A 485 13.75 25.03 -18.16
CA ALA A 485 12.65 24.93 -17.20
C ALA A 485 12.88 25.82 -15.97
N ALA A 486 14.14 26.02 -15.56
CA ALA A 486 14.52 26.95 -14.49
C ALA A 486 14.32 28.40 -14.89
N GLU A 487 14.70 28.79 -16.11
CA GLU A 487 14.50 30.15 -16.66
C GLU A 487 13.02 30.54 -16.71
N GLU A 488 12.15 29.58 -17.02
CA GLU A 488 10.69 29.79 -17.06
C GLU A 488 10.01 29.62 -15.67
N GLY A 489 10.77 29.28 -14.63
CA GLY A 489 10.24 29.07 -13.27
C GLY A 489 9.40 27.78 -13.11
N TYR A 490 9.60 26.79 -13.97
CA TYR A 490 8.92 25.50 -13.90
C TYR A 490 9.58 24.52 -12.94
N ILE A 491 10.82 24.78 -12.55
CA ILE A 491 11.52 24.16 -11.43
C ILE A 491 12.09 25.25 -10.51
N ASP A 492 12.20 24.96 -9.22
CA ASP A 492 12.62 25.94 -8.22
C ASP A 492 14.14 26.03 -8.09
N ALA A 493 14.86 24.94 -8.33
CA ALA A 493 16.33 24.93 -8.33
C ALA A 493 16.91 23.77 -9.13
N VAL A 494 18.06 24.04 -9.77
CA VAL A 494 18.99 23.00 -10.23
C VAL A 494 20.01 22.81 -9.11
N ILE A 495 20.22 21.58 -8.66
CA ILE A 495 21.07 21.24 -7.51
C ILE A 495 22.08 20.15 -7.88
N ALA A 496 23.27 20.15 -7.28
CA ALA A 496 24.18 19.02 -7.41
C ALA A 496 23.58 17.77 -6.74
N PRO A 497 23.79 16.56 -7.28
CA PRO A 497 23.23 15.33 -6.69
C PRO A 497 23.53 15.20 -5.19
N ARG A 498 24.77 15.50 -4.75
CA ARG A 498 25.17 15.50 -3.34
C ARG A 498 24.39 16.47 -2.43
N GLU A 499 23.73 17.49 -2.97
CA GLU A 499 22.91 18.44 -2.19
C GLU A 499 21.48 17.92 -1.93
N THR A 500 21.13 16.77 -2.47
CA THR A 500 19.73 16.27 -2.50
C THR A 500 19.13 16.15 -1.11
N ARG A 501 19.80 15.42 -0.19
CA ARG A 501 19.31 15.23 1.17
C ARG A 501 19.15 16.57 1.90
N GLU A 502 20.16 17.43 1.85
CA GLU A 502 20.12 18.76 2.47
C GLU A 502 18.92 19.60 1.97
N ARG A 503 18.68 19.62 0.65
CA ARG A 503 17.59 20.39 0.05
C ARG A 503 16.23 19.84 0.44
N ILE A 504 16.06 18.52 0.48
CA ILE A 504 14.83 17.88 0.93
C ILE A 504 14.56 18.19 2.41
N VAL A 505 15.55 18.06 3.28
CA VAL A 505 15.42 18.39 4.71
C VAL A 505 15.01 19.85 4.91
N ARG A 506 15.68 20.78 4.25
CA ARG A 506 15.32 22.20 4.31
C ARG A 506 13.92 22.47 3.78
N GLY A 507 13.52 21.78 2.70
CA GLY A 507 12.19 21.85 2.12
C GLY A 507 11.12 21.37 3.10
N LEU A 508 11.30 20.20 3.72
CA LEU A 508 10.37 19.65 4.70
C LEU A 508 10.24 20.55 5.95
N ARG A 509 11.36 21.14 6.41
CA ARG A 509 11.33 22.11 7.52
C ARG A 509 10.54 23.37 7.14
N ALA A 510 10.73 23.91 5.93
CA ALA A 510 10.03 25.10 5.46
C ALA A 510 8.52 24.84 5.28
N LEU A 511 8.15 23.64 4.85
CA LEU A 511 6.77 23.23 4.58
C LEU A 511 6.05 22.63 5.80
N ALA A 512 6.69 22.59 6.98
CA ALA A 512 6.13 21.97 8.17
C ALA A 512 4.75 22.51 8.59
N ASN A 513 4.46 23.76 8.26
CA ASN A 513 3.18 24.41 8.55
C ASN A 513 2.34 24.63 7.29
N LYS A 514 2.58 23.85 6.23
CA LYS A 514 1.76 23.94 5.00
C LYS A 514 0.30 23.71 5.35
N HIS A 515 -0.55 24.64 4.90
CA HIS A 515 -1.99 24.54 5.02
C HIS A 515 -2.64 24.87 3.68
N VAL A 516 -3.53 23.99 3.22
CA VAL A 516 -4.29 24.18 1.98
C VAL A 516 -5.77 24.19 2.31
N GLU A 517 -6.45 25.27 1.98
CA GLU A 517 -7.91 25.31 2.09
C GLU A 517 -8.55 24.48 0.99
N ALA A 518 -9.16 23.37 1.37
CA ALA A 518 -9.92 22.54 0.45
C ALA A 518 -11.22 23.23 0.02
N SER A 519 -11.59 23.13 -1.26
CA SER A 519 -12.89 23.58 -1.73
C SER A 519 -14.02 22.83 -1.01
N SER A 520 -15.06 23.55 -0.58
CA SER A 520 -16.22 22.95 0.08
C SER A 520 -16.97 22.03 -0.90
N ARG A 521 -16.91 20.72 -0.64
CA ARG A 521 -17.60 19.67 -1.41
C ARG A 521 -17.89 18.46 -0.52
N LYS A 522 -18.86 17.63 -0.90
CA LYS A 522 -19.14 16.39 -0.16
C LYS A 522 -17.98 15.40 -0.24
N HIS A 523 -17.42 15.24 -1.42
CA HIS A 523 -16.24 14.43 -1.75
C HIS A 523 -15.76 14.78 -3.16
N GLY A 524 -14.54 14.39 -3.52
CA GLY A 524 -14.06 14.45 -4.89
C GLY A 524 -14.77 13.42 -5.78
N ASN A 525 -14.77 13.66 -7.10
CA ASN A 525 -15.24 12.68 -8.09
C ASN A 525 -14.03 12.22 -8.92
N ILE A 526 -13.21 11.38 -8.29
CA ILE A 526 -12.04 10.79 -8.94
C ILE A 526 -12.48 9.90 -10.11
N PRO A 527 -11.78 9.87 -11.23
CA PRO A 527 -12.07 8.95 -12.34
C PRO A 527 -11.78 7.50 -11.90
N LEU A 528 -12.82 6.75 -11.54
CA LEU A 528 -12.75 5.37 -11.02
C LEU A 528 -12.60 4.34 -12.14
#